data_9a30f1236935f7325e8f97e6e4354021
#
_entry.id   9a30f1236935f7325e8f97e6e4354021
#
_cell.length_a   1.000
_cell.length_b   1.000
_cell.length_c   1.000
_cell.angle_alpha   90.00
_cell.angle_beta   90.00
_cell.angle_gamma   90.00
#
_symmetry.space_group_name_H-M   'P 1'
#
loop_
_entity.id
_entity.type
_entity.pdbx_description
1 polymer ?
#
loop_
_entity_poly.entity_id
_entity_poly.type
_entity_poly.pdbx_seq_one_letter_code
_entity_poly.pdbx_strand_id
1 'polypeptide(L)'
;FVSVTYGAGGSTQERTHTTVARLVAETSLTPAAHLTCVGATRDEVDEVARRYWAAGVRHIVALRGDPPAGASEYVPHPGGYAQAEDLVRGLKRIGDFEISVGAYPETHPAALSADADLDFLKRKIDAGATRAITQYFFEGETFLRFIDRCHAKGINVPIVPGILPVSNFQQ
;
A
#
# COMPACT_ATOMS: atom_id res chain seq x y z
N PHE A 1 0.11 6.83 13.47
CA PHE A 1 -0.79 5.69 13.19
C PHE A 1 -0.06 4.36 13.40
N VAL A 2 -0.81 3.28 13.51
CA VAL A 2 -0.30 1.91 13.49
C VAL A 2 -0.86 1.20 12.28
N SER A 3 -0.08 0.34 11.62
CA SER A 3 -0.58 -0.42 10.46
C SER A 3 -0.80 -1.89 10.82
N VAL A 4 -1.86 -2.47 10.27
CA VAL A 4 -2.18 -3.88 10.44
C VAL A 4 -2.07 -4.56 9.08
N THR A 5 -1.15 -5.51 8.98
CA THR A 5 -0.85 -6.21 7.73
C THR A 5 -2.00 -7.12 7.30
N TYR A 6 -2.10 -7.27 5.98
CA TYR A 6 -3.04 -8.14 5.30
C TYR A 6 -2.22 -9.24 4.65
N GLY A 7 -2.40 -10.49 5.00
CA GLY A 7 -1.55 -11.56 4.44
C GLY A 7 -1.39 -11.43 2.92
N ALA A 8 -0.19 -11.59 2.41
CA ALA A 8 0.19 -11.30 1.03
C ALA A 8 -0.73 -11.95 -0.03
N GLY A 9 -1.32 -13.11 0.28
CA GLY A 9 -2.31 -13.79 -0.55
C GLY A 9 -3.77 -13.61 -0.11
N GLY A 10 -4.09 -12.61 0.72
CA GLY A 10 -5.46 -12.40 1.21
C GLY A 10 -5.92 -13.39 2.30
N SER A 11 -5.03 -14.24 2.80
CA SER A 11 -5.36 -15.35 3.71
C SER A 11 -5.74 -14.92 5.14
N THR A 12 -5.55 -13.66 5.52
CA THR A 12 -5.78 -13.16 6.89
C THR A 12 -6.82 -12.05 6.96
N GLN A 13 -7.71 -11.92 5.98
CA GLN A 13 -8.70 -10.84 5.86
C GLN A 13 -9.53 -10.64 7.13
N GLU A 14 -10.14 -11.71 7.65
CA GLU A 14 -10.99 -11.62 8.85
C GLU A 14 -10.18 -11.24 10.10
N ARG A 15 -8.96 -11.75 10.23
CA ARG A 15 -8.08 -11.41 11.37
C ARG A 15 -7.68 -9.94 11.32
N THR A 16 -7.32 -9.44 10.14
CA THR A 16 -6.98 -8.03 9.94
C THR A 16 -8.18 -7.15 10.25
N HIS A 17 -9.35 -7.48 9.71
CA HIS A 17 -10.59 -6.75 9.97
C HIS A 17 -10.92 -6.69 11.47
N THR A 18 -10.92 -7.83 12.14
CA THR A 18 -11.20 -7.91 13.58
C THR A 18 -10.21 -7.10 14.40
N THR A 19 -8.90 -7.19 14.08
CA THR A 19 -7.86 -6.45 14.79
C THR A 19 -8.03 -4.94 14.60
N VAL A 20 -8.25 -4.49 13.37
CA VAL A 20 -8.41 -3.06 13.07
C VAL A 20 -9.67 -2.49 13.70
N ALA A 21 -10.79 -3.22 13.63
CA ALA A 21 -12.05 -2.82 14.27
C ALA A 21 -11.91 -2.68 15.78
N ARG A 22 -11.20 -3.60 16.43
CA ARG A 22 -10.90 -3.52 17.86
C ARG A 22 -10.00 -2.32 18.20
N LEU A 23 -8.97 -2.06 17.40
CA LEU A 23 -8.12 -0.87 17.60
C LEU A 23 -8.93 0.42 17.55
N VAL A 24 -9.86 0.54 16.60
CA VAL A 24 -10.76 1.70 16.51
C VAL A 24 -11.65 1.81 17.74
N ALA A 25 -12.23 0.68 18.19
CA ALA A 25 -13.24 0.69 19.25
C ALA A 25 -12.64 0.80 20.67
N GLU A 26 -11.46 0.20 20.90
CA GLU A 26 -10.91 -0.03 22.23
C GLU A 26 -9.71 0.87 22.56
N THR A 27 -9.20 1.66 21.59
CA THR A 27 -7.98 2.47 21.79
C THR A 27 -8.09 3.86 21.16
N SER A 28 -7.17 4.75 21.51
CA SER A 28 -6.99 6.05 20.85
C SER A 28 -6.08 6.00 19.63
N LEU A 29 -5.62 4.82 19.22
CA LEU A 29 -4.74 4.66 18.06
C LEU A 29 -5.52 4.87 16.76
N THR A 30 -4.88 5.46 15.77
CA THR A 30 -5.40 5.54 14.41
C THR A 30 -4.85 4.36 13.59
N PRO A 31 -5.65 3.30 13.36
CA PRO A 31 -5.16 2.17 12.59
C PRO A 31 -5.21 2.43 11.09
N ALA A 32 -4.18 1.99 10.38
CA ALA A 32 -4.15 1.88 8.93
C ALA A 32 -4.30 0.40 8.54
N ALA A 33 -5.38 0.05 7.85
CA ALA A 33 -5.59 -1.31 7.39
C ALA A 33 -4.89 -1.53 6.04
N HIS A 34 -4.08 -2.59 5.94
CA HIS A 34 -3.59 -3.01 4.62
C HIS A 34 -4.72 -3.61 3.82
N LEU A 35 -4.73 -3.35 2.52
CA LEU A 35 -5.66 -3.95 1.56
C LEU A 35 -4.92 -4.23 0.26
N THR A 36 -5.03 -5.47 -0.23
CA THR A 36 -4.45 -5.89 -1.51
C THR A 36 -5.56 -6.19 -2.52
N CYS A 37 -5.26 -6.06 -3.80
CA CYS A 37 -6.18 -6.41 -4.88
C CYS A 37 -5.83 -7.73 -5.57
N VAL A 38 -4.77 -8.42 -5.16
CA VAL A 38 -4.36 -9.69 -5.75
C VAL A 38 -5.42 -10.78 -5.56
N GLY A 39 -5.71 -11.51 -6.63
CA GLY A 39 -6.54 -12.72 -6.58
C GLY A 39 -8.04 -12.52 -6.30
N ALA A 40 -8.52 -11.27 -6.25
CA ALA A 40 -9.90 -10.93 -5.91
C ALA A 40 -10.58 -10.09 -7.00
N THR A 41 -11.89 -10.19 -7.09
CA THR A 41 -12.72 -9.31 -7.92
C THR A 41 -12.80 -7.90 -7.31
N ARG A 42 -13.22 -6.92 -8.11
CA ARG A 42 -13.47 -5.56 -7.60
C ARG A 42 -14.55 -5.55 -6.52
N ASP A 43 -15.62 -6.30 -6.71
CA ASP A 43 -16.74 -6.35 -5.77
C ASP A 43 -16.30 -6.91 -4.41
N GLU A 44 -15.47 -7.94 -4.38
CA GLU A 44 -14.91 -8.50 -3.14
C GLU A 44 -14.01 -7.49 -2.42
N VAL A 45 -13.11 -6.82 -3.15
CA VAL A 45 -12.22 -5.80 -2.58
C VAL A 45 -13.02 -4.60 -2.08
N ASP A 46 -14.00 -4.14 -2.85
CA ASP A 46 -14.88 -3.03 -2.49
C ASP A 46 -15.73 -3.35 -1.25
N GLU A 47 -16.17 -4.60 -1.11
CA GLU A 47 -16.92 -5.03 0.08
C GLU A 47 -16.04 -4.99 1.33
N VAL A 48 -14.79 -5.45 1.25
CA VAL A 48 -13.83 -5.32 2.36
C VAL A 48 -13.61 -3.85 2.72
N ALA A 49 -13.46 -2.97 1.72
CA ALA A 49 -13.29 -1.54 1.96
C ALA A 49 -14.52 -0.90 2.62
N ARG A 50 -15.75 -1.28 2.22
CA ARG A 50 -16.99 -0.83 2.87
C ARG A 50 -17.07 -1.28 4.32
N ARG A 51 -16.69 -2.54 4.60
CA ARG A 51 -16.62 -3.07 5.97
C ARG A 51 -15.63 -2.28 6.83
N TYR A 52 -14.46 -1.92 6.30
CA TYR A 52 -13.51 -1.04 7.00
C TYR A 52 -14.12 0.34 7.27
N TRP A 53 -14.75 0.94 6.27
CA TRP A 53 -15.40 2.25 6.45
C TRP A 53 -16.50 2.21 7.52
N ALA A 54 -17.35 1.20 7.49
CA ALA A 54 -18.41 0.98 8.49
C ALA A 54 -17.87 0.76 9.91
N ALA A 55 -16.70 0.09 10.03
CA ALA A 55 -16.00 -0.10 11.30
C ALA A 55 -15.25 1.14 11.81
N GLY A 56 -15.33 2.29 11.10
CA GLY A 56 -14.69 3.53 11.51
C GLY A 56 -13.22 3.66 11.05
N VAL A 57 -12.69 2.73 10.26
CA VAL A 57 -11.37 2.82 9.67
C VAL A 57 -11.36 3.91 8.60
N ARG A 58 -10.40 4.81 8.66
CA ARG A 58 -10.26 5.94 7.72
C ARG A 58 -8.95 5.94 6.96
N HIS A 59 -8.00 5.07 7.33
CA HIS A 59 -6.69 4.97 6.69
C HIS A 59 -6.47 3.57 6.11
N ILE A 60 -6.14 3.51 4.82
CA ILE A 60 -5.83 2.27 4.09
C ILE A 60 -4.39 2.33 3.57
N VAL A 61 -3.65 1.25 3.72
CA VAL A 61 -2.41 1.01 2.97
C VAL A 61 -2.78 0.17 1.76
N ALA A 62 -2.89 0.82 0.60
CA ALA A 62 -3.32 0.19 -0.65
C ALA A 62 -2.13 -0.42 -1.41
N LEU A 63 -2.17 -1.73 -1.61
CA LEU A 63 -1.10 -2.51 -2.23
C LEU A 63 -1.66 -3.36 -3.37
N ARG A 64 -0.84 -3.66 -4.36
CA ARG A 64 -1.18 -4.65 -5.39
C ARG A 64 -1.32 -6.05 -4.77
N GLY A 65 -0.42 -6.38 -3.88
CA GLY A 65 -0.17 -7.73 -3.37
C GLY A 65 0.87 -8.48 -4.21
N ASP A 66 1.37 -9.56 -3.63
CA ASP A 66 2.36 -10.43 -4.26
C ASP A 66 1.68 -11.55 -5.06
N PRO A 67 2.34 -12.12 -6.06
CA PRO A 67 1.86 -13.32 -6.73
C PRO A 67 1.55 -14.43 -5.71
N PRO A 68 0.56 -15.30 -5.96
CA PRO A 68 0.32 -16.46 -5.13
C PRO A 68 1.57 -17.34 -5.01
N ALA A 69 1.70 -18.04 -3.88
CA ALA A 69 2.82 -18.94 -3.66
C ALA A 69 2.99 -19.93 -4.82
N GLY A 70 4.19 -19.99 -5.40
CA GLY A 70 4.51 -20.83 -6.56
C GLY A 70 4.27 -20.19 -7.93
N ALA A 71 3.68 -19.00 -8.00
CA ALA A 71 3.60 -18.24 -9.25
C ALA A 71 4.86 -17.38 -9.44
N SER A 72 5.44 -17.41 -10.65
CA SER A 72 6.61 -16.59 -11.00
C SER A 72 6.27 -15.15 -11.36
N GLU A 73 5.02 -14.89 -11.75
CA GLU A 73 4.58 -13.58 -12.22
C GLU A 73 3.23 -13.20 -11.61
N TYR A 74 3.03 -11.91 -11.47
CA TYR A 74 1.74 -11.36 -11.07
C TYR A 74 0.77 -11.35 -12.26
N VAL A 75 -0.36 -12.01 -12.10
CA VAL A 75 -1.48 -11.96 -13.05
C VAL A 75 -2.69 -11.37 -12.34
N PRO A 76 -3.23 -10.22 -12.81
CA PRO A 76 -4.41 -9.65 -12.20
C PRO A 76 -5.63 -10.55 -12.42
N HIS A 77 -6.53 -10.60 -11.44
CA HIS A 77 -7.82 -11.27 -11.61
C HIS A 77 -8.61 -10.57 -12.75
N PRO A 78 -9.22 -11.30 -13.72
CA PRO A 78 -9.91 -10.68 -14.87
C PRO A 78 -10.99 -9.67 -14.49
N GLY A 79 -11.69 -9.90 -13.37
CA GLY A 79 -12.69 -8.97 -12.81
C GLY A 79 -12.17 -8.07 -11.71
N GLY A 80 -10.86 -8.05 -11.45
CA GLY A 80 -10.23 -7.35 -10.33
C GLY A 80 -9.68 -5.96 -10.65
N TYR A 81 -9.04 -5.36 -9.67
CA TYR A 81 -8.15 -4.22 -9.86
C TYR A 81 -6.79 -4.73 -10.35
N ALA A 82 -6.34 -4.23 -11.48
CA ALA A 82 -5.10 -4.73 -12.07
C ALA A 82 -3.85 -4.24 -11.33
N GLN A 83 -3.88 -3.02 -10.81
CA GLN A 83 -2.75 -2.36 -10.16
C GLN A 83 -3.20 -1.57 -8.93
N ALA A 84 -2.23 -1.17 -8.10
CA ALA A 84 -2.51 -0.36 -6.90
C ALA A 84 -3.18 0.99 -7.24
N GLU A 85 -2.88 1.60 -8.38
CA GLU A 85 -3.54 2.84 -8.80
C GLU A 85 -5.04 2.66 -9.05
N ASP A 86 -5.44 1.50 -9.59
CA ASP A 86 -6.87 1.18 -9.81
C ASP A 86 -7.58 0.95 -8.49
N LEU A 87 -6.92 0.26 -7.54
CA LEU A 87 -7.42 0.10 -6.18
C LEU A 87 -7.61 1.46 -5.49
N VAL A 88 -6.64 2.38 -5.60
CA VAL A 88 -6.76 3.73 -5.03
C VAL A 88 -7.99 4.45 -5.58
N ARG A 89 -8.21 4.42 -6.92
CA ARG A 89 -9.41 5.01 -7.53
C ARG A 89 -10.69 4.35 -7.02
N GLY A 90 -10.67 3.02 -6.83
CA GLY A 90 -11.79 2.27 -6.24
C GLY A 90 -12.13 2.75 -4.83
N LEU A 91 -11.13 2.81 -3.97
CA LEU A 91 -11.27 3.25 -2.58
C LEU A 91 -11.82 4.66 -2.46
N LYS A 92 -11.37 5.60 -3.29
CA LYS A 92 -11.88 7.00 -3.29
C LYS A 92 -13.34 7.11 -3.70
N ARG A 93 -13.92 6.12 -4.39
CA ARG A 93 -15.37 6.06 -4.68
C ARG A 93 -16.20 5.54 -3.51
N ILE A 94 -15.58 4.77 -2.60
CA ILE A 94 -16.28 4.15 -1.46
C ILE A 94 -16.35 5.12 -0.28
N GLY A 95 -15.28 5.87 -0.03
CA GLY A 95 -15.24 6.81 1.07
C GLY A 95 -14.01 7.71 1.00
N ASP A 96 -14.02 8.75 1.82
CA ASP A 96 -12.87 9.67 1.89
C ASP A 96 -11.74 9.09 2.76
N PHE A 97 -11.20 7.97 2.30
CA PHE A 97 -10.06 7.34 2.92
C PHE A 97 -8.79 8.20 2.75
N GLU A 98 -8.00 8.27 3.80
CA GLU A 98 -6.59 8.56 3.74
C GLU A 98 -5.87 7.32 3.18
N ILE A 99 -5.17 7.45 2.06
CA ILE A 99 -4.60 6.29 1.36
C ILE A 99 -3.08 6.41 1.29
N SER A 100 -2.39 5.44 1.91
CA SER A 100 -0.95 5.25 1.77
C SER A 100 -0.65 4.21 0.69
N VAL A 101 0.40 4.44 -0.10
CA VAL A 101 0.87 3.51 -1.15
C VAL A 101 2.36 3.22 -0.99
N GLY A 102 2.79 2.07 -1.46
CA GLY A 102 4.21 1.71 -1.45
C GLY A 102 5.04 2.53 -2.46
N ALA A 103 6.28 2.85 -2.06
CA ALA A 103 7.28 3.52 -2.89
C ALA A 103 8.63 2.81 -2.73
N TYR A 104 9.54 2.95 -3.69
CA TYR A 104 10.81 2.21 -3.72
C TYR A 104 11.99 3.17 -3.99
N PRO A 105 12.75 3.56 -2.95
CA PRO A 105 13.92 4.41 -3.13
C PRO A 105 14.99 3.78 -4.04
N GLU A 106 15.14 2.46 -3.99
CA GLU A 106 16.10 1.67 -4.77
C GLU A 106 15.52 1.11 -6.09
N THR A 107 14.30 1.50 -6.46
CA THR A 107 13.55 0.98 -7.61
C THR A 107 12.91 -0.39 -7.35
N HIS A 108 11.64 -0.54 -7.71
CA HIS A 108 10.94 -1.82 -7.59
C HIS A 108 11.56 -2.88 -8.51
N PRO A 109 11.81 -4.12 -8.03
CA PRO A 109 12.47 -5.16 -8.84
C PRO A 109 11.78 -5.48 -10.17
N ALA A 110 10.45 -5.33 -10.25
CA ALA A 110 9.69 -5.54 -11.48
C ALA A 110 9.53 -4.27 -12.35
N ALA A 111 10.14 -3.15 -11.97
CA ALA A 111 10.06 -1.93 -12.78
C ALA A 111 11.07 -1.99 -13.93
N LEU A 112 10.70 -1.44 -15.08
CA LEU A 112 11.57 -1.37 -16.26
C LEU A 112 12.75 -0.41 -16.06
N SER A 113 12.56 0.62 -15.24
CA SER A 113 13.58 1.61 -14.87
C SER A 113 13.15 2.38 -13.62
N ALA A 114 14.09 3.10 -13.04
CA ALA A 114 13.83 3.99 -11.91
C ALA A 114 12.82 5.11 -12.26
N ASP A 115 12.82 5.60 -13.49
CA ASP A 115 11.85 6.60 -13.95
C ASP A 115 10.46 6.00 -14.16
N ALA A 116 10.37 4.79 -14.71
CA ALA A 116 9.09 4.08 -14.84
C ALA A 116 8.45 3.78 -13.49
N ASP A 117 9.26 3.42 -12.48
CA ASP A 117 8.78 3.19 -11.10
C ASP A 117 8.26 4.50 -10.47
N LEU A 118 8.98 5.60 -10.70
CA LEU A 118 8.58 6.92 -10.22
C LEU A 118 7.30 7.41 -10.92
N ASP A 119 7.16 7.17 -12.23
CA ASP A 119 5.93 7.46 -12.97
C ASP A 119 4.77 6.61 -12.45
N PHE A 120 5.02 5.37 -12.05
CA PHE A 120 4.00 4.54 -11.43
C PHE A 120 3.59 5.07 -10.04
N LEU A 121 4.54 5.55 -9.23
CA LEU A 121 4.22 6.22 -7.97
C LEU A 121 3.37 7.47 -8.23
N LYS A 122 3.75 8.29 -9.22
CA LYS A 122 2.97 9.49 -9.59
C LYS A 122 1.53 9.15 -9.96
N ARG A 123 1.29 8.10 -10.76
CA ARG A 123 -0.07 7.66 -11.09
C ARG A 123 -0.89 7.24 -9.86
N LYS A 124 -0.27 6.58 -8.86
CA LYS A 124 -0.95 6.26 -7.60
C LYS A 124 -1.36 7.51 -6.82
N ILE A 125 -0.49 8.53 -6.79
CA ILE A 125 -0.79 9.82 -6.15
C ILE A 125 -1.91 10.54 -6.91
N ASP A 126 -1.83 10.61 -8.24
CA ASP A 126 -2.86 11.25 -9.08
C ASP A 126 -4.21 10.52 -9.01
N ALA A 127 -4.20 9.23 -8.70
CA ALA A 127 -5.41 8.44 -8.44
C ALA A 127 -6.08 8.78 -7.10
N GLY A 128 -5.40 9.53 -6.21
CA GLY A 128 -5.95 9.99 -4.93
C GLY A 128 -5.22 9.46 -3.69
N ALA A 129 -4.05 8.84 -3.82
CA ALA A 129 -3.23 8.50 -2.67
C ALA A 129 -2.69 9.77 -2.00
N THR A 130 -2.75 9.80 -0.67
CA THR A 130 -2.42 10.99 0.14
C THR A 130 -1.05 10.90 0.81
N ARG A 131 -0.40 9.74 0.73
CA ARG A 131 0.91 9.46 1.35
C ARG A 131 1.62 8.32 0.62
N ALA A 132 2.94 8.37 0.56
CA ALA A 132 3.76 7.24 0.19
C ALA A 132 4.52 6.71 1.42
N ILE A 133 4.68 5.37 1.51
CA ILE A 133 5.52 4.71 2.51
C ILE A 133 6.58 3.95 1.72
N THR A 134 7.86 4.20 2.01
CA THR A 134 8.91 3.53 1.25
C THR A 134 9.15 2.11 1.72
N GLN A 135 9.64 1.26 0.81
CA GLN A 135 10.35 0.05 1.22
C GLN A 135 11.56 0.47 2.06
N TYR A 136 12.03 -0.40 2.94
CA TYR A 136 13.22 -0.12 3.75
C TYR A 136 14.44 0.05 2.84
N PHE A 137 15.39 0.81 3.33
CA PHE A 137 16.67 1.09 2.68
C PHE A 137 17.73 1.22 3.78
N PHE A 138 19.00 1.05 3.41
CA PHE A 138 20.10 1.15 4.37
C PHE A 138 20.93 2.43 4.19
N GLU A 139 20.93 3.01 2.99
CA GLU A 139 21.70 4.20 2.67
C GLU A 139 20.81 5.45 2.69
N GLY A 140 21.02 6.37 3.65
CA GLY A 140 20.24 7.60 3.78
C GLY A 140 20.27 8.47 2.53
N GLU A 141 21.40 8.55 1.84
CA GLU A 141 21.53 9.28 0.58
C GLU A 141 20.62 8.76 -0.55
N THR A 142 20.33 7.46 -0.55
CA THR A 142 19.37 6.86 -1.51
C THR A 142 17.97 7.43 -1.29
N PHE A 143 17.56 7.57 -0.03
CA PHE A 143 16.27 8.18 0.31
C PHE A 143 16.24 9.67 -0.05
N LEU A 144 17.28 10.44 0.26
CA LEU A 144 17.31 11.88 -0.05
C LEU A 144 17.22 12.12 -1.57
N ARG A 145 18.01 11.40 -2.37
CA ARG A 145 17.92 11.47 -3.83
C ARG A 145 16.55 11.05 -4.37
N PHE A 146 15.90 10.07 -3.73
CA PHE A 146 14.54 9.66 -4.10
C PHE A 146 13.54 10.78 -3.84
N ILE A 147 13.62 11.48 -2.71
CA ILE A 147 12.76 12.64 -2.39
C ILE A 147 12.93 13.74 -3.44
N ASP A 148 14.17 14.09 -3.81
CA ASP A 148 14.44 15.11 -4.83
C ASP A 148 13.81 14.74 -6.18
N ARG A 149 13.92 13.48 -6.59
CA ARG A 149 13.29 12.97 -7.81
C ARG A 149 11.76 12.99 -7.74
N CYS A 150 11.18 12.66 -6.58
CA CYS A 150 9.74 12.78 -6.35
C CYS A 150 9.27 14.22 -6.52
N HIS A 151 9.93 15.19 -5.91
CA HIS A 151 9.60 16.60 -6.04
C HIS A 151 9.73 17.08 -7.49
N ALA A 152 10.79 16.68 -8.20
CA ALA A 152 10.97 17.01 -9.62
C ALA A 152 9.85 16.47 -10.52
N LYS A 153 9.23 15.34 -10.14
CA LYS A 153 8.04 14.77 -10.82
C LYS A 153 6.71 15.34 -10.32
N GLY A 154 6.73 16.33 -9.43
CA GLY A 154 5.51 16.94 -8.87
C GLY A 154 4.79 16.03 -7.87
N ILE A 155 5.49 15.11 -7.20
CA ILE A 155 4.97 14.32 -6.09
C ILE A 155 5.27 15.09 -4.80
N ASN A 156 4.24 15.74 -4.24
CA ASN A 156 4.34 16.63 -3.09
C ASN A 156 3.62 16.10 -1.83
N VAL A 157 3.10 14.87 -1.87
CA VAL A 157 2.53 14.22 -0.69
C VAL A 157 3.62 13.82 0.30
N PRO A 158 3.31 13.68 1.60
CA PRO A 158 4.27 13.14 2.56
C PRO A 158 4.82 11.78 2.14
N ILE A 159 6.14 11.63 2.18
CA ILE A 159 6.84 10.37 1.93
C ILE A 159 7.47 9.91 3.23
N VAL A 160 6.97 8.81 3.76
CA VAL A 160 7.39 8.24 5.06
C VAL A 160 8.47 7.19 4.80
N PRO A 161 9.67 7.33 5.39
CA PRO A 161 10.74 6.34 5.24
C PRO A 161 10.39 5.03 5.95
N GLY A 162 10.54 3.92 5.24
CA GLY A 162 10.51 2.58 5.83
C GLY A 162 11.88 2.26 6.44
N ILE A 163 11.92 1.86 7.70
CA ILE A 163 13.15 1.49 8.40
C ILE A 163 13.01 0.06 8.91
N LEU A 164 13.98 -0.78 8.60
CA LEU A 164 14.09 -2.12 9.14
C LEU A 164 15.19 -2.15 10.20
N PRO A 165 14.85 -2.34 11.51
CA PRO A 165 15.87 -2.53 12.54
C PRO A 165 16.65 -3.81 12.27
N VAL A 166 17.98 -3.70 12.21
CA VAL A 166 18.87 -4.87 12.10
C VAL A 166 18.95 -5.54 13.47
N SER A 167 18.25 -6.65 13.66
CA SER A 167 18.23 -7.41 14.92
C SER A 167 19.16 -8.63 14.91
N ASN A 168 19.65 -9.02 13.73
CA ASN A 168 20.58 -10.16 13.55
C ASN A 168 21.64 -9.81 12.51
N PHE A 169 22.90 -9.73 12.92
CA PHE A 169 24.03 -9.43 12.04
C PHE A 169 24.60 -10.66 11.30
N GLN A 170 24.02 -11.85 11.50
CA GLN A 170 24.49 -13.12 10.90
C GLN A 170 23.63 -13.59 9.73
N GLN A 171 22.65 -12.81 9.32
CA GLN A 171 21.80 -13.09 8.15
C GLN A 171 22.10 -12.12 7.02
#